data_80cd0396a5fd8e4ff5db91656ffa1d64
#
_entry.id   80cd0396a5fd8e4ff5db91656ffa1d64
#
_cell.length_a   1.000
_cell.length_b   1.000
_cell.length_c   1.000
_cell.angle_alpha   90.00
_cell.angle_beta   90.00
_cell.angle_gamma   90.00
#
_symmetry.space_group_name_H-M   'P 1'
#
loop_
_entity.id
_entity.type
_entity.pdbx_description
1 polymer ?
#
loop_
_entity_poly.entity_id
_entity_poly.type
_entity_poly.pdbx_seq_one_letter_code
_entity_poly.pdbx_strand_id
1 'polypeptide(L)'
;MAHIQTDIAGVTQMLPLVFSAPDIVPVGLIGPVGVGKTQYFKGPFRDLYAEHVGVSVDQLGFIQERVANRDSAEIAGVALPSKDADGNIITQFTKPPLITKIEQTGRDYGIILFDELLQAGTDVQKVLADVLDPAERTLAGWAIPDGWIVCFTGNRTNDKSGATRLLSH
;
A
#
# COMPACT_ATOMS: atom_id res chain seq x y z
N MET A 1 5.50 2.26 -15.96
CA MET A 1 5.19 0.98 -15.26
C MET A 1 5.03 -0.12 -16.29
N ALA A 2 5.77 -1.23 -16.16
CA ALA A 2 5.56 -2.40 -16.99
C ALA A 2 4.32 -3.16 -16.50
N HIS A 3 3.40 -3.46 -17.41
CA HIS A 3 2.25 -4.29 -17.12
C HIS A 3 2.48 -5.69 -17.67
N ILE A 4 2.43 -6.69 -16.81
CA ILE A 4 2.48 -8.09 -17.23
C ILE A 4 1.07 -8.65 -17.10
N GLN A 5 0.54 -9.17 -18.19
CA GLN A 5 -0.73 -9.87 -18.16
C GLN A 5 -0.44 -11.35 -17.96
N THR A 6 -0.84 -11.89 -16.81
CA THR A 6 -0.64 -13.27 -16.41
C THR A 6 -1.74 -13.72 -15.46
N ASP A 7 -1.82 -15.01 -15.19
CA ASP A 7 -2.67 -15.57 -14.15
C ASP A 7 -1.97 -15.52 -12.76
N ILE A 8 -2.65 -15.98 -11.73
CA ILE A 8 -2.12 -16.02 -10.36
C ILE A 8 -0.87 -16.90 -10.27
N ALA A 9 -0.79 -17.99 -11.04
CA ALA A 9 0.38 -18.86 -11.04
C ALA A 9 1.61 -18.16 -11.61
N GLY A 10 1.45 -17.41 -12.70
CA GLY A 10 2.51 -16.60 -13.27
C GLY A 10 2.97 -15.46 -12.34
N VAL A 11 2.02 -14.79 -11.63
CA VAL A 11 2.37 -13.82 -10.58
C VAL A 11 3.25 -14.49 -9.52
N THR A 12 2.84 -15.65 -9.02
CA THR A 12 3.58 -16.39 -7.97
C THR A 12 5.02 -16.71 -8.40
N GLN A 13 5.23 -17.10 -9.65
CA GLN A 13 6.57 -17.40 -10.19
C GLN A 13 7.49 -16.15 -10.27
N MET A 14 6.91 -14.96 -10.37
CA MET A 14 7.67 -13.71 -10.47
C MET A 14 8.03 -13.10 -9.12
N LEU A 15 7.33 -13.46 -8.05
CA LEU A 15 7.55 -12.84 -6.73
C LEU A 15 8.98 -12.95 -6.20
N PRO A 16 9.72 -14.07 -6.35
CA PRO A 16 11.12 -14.13 -5.92
C PRO A 16 12.00 -13.05 -6.57
N LEU A 17 11.74 -12.71 -7.84
CA LEU A 17 12.45 -11.63 -8.54
C LEU A 17 12.06 -10.26 -7.98
N VAL A 18 10.79 -10.05 -7.69
CA VAL A 18 10.27 -8.81 -7.10
C VAL A 18 10.87 -8.59 -5.71
N PHE A 19 10.89 -9.63 -4.87
CA PHE A 19 11.44 -9.54 -3.51
C PHE A 19 12.96 -9.37 -3.48
N SER A 20 13.66 -9.83 -4.52
CA SER A 20 15.12 -9.69 -4.65
C SER A 20 15.54 -8.38 -5.31
N ALA A 21 14.59 -7.52 -5.70
CA ALA A 21 14.91 -6.21 -6.25
C ALA A 21 15.63 -5.34 -5.19
N PRO A 22 16.58 -4.49 -5.60
CA PRO A 22 17.29 -3.61 -4.66
C PRO A 22 16.35 -2.61 -3.97
N ASP A 23 15.29 -2.22 -4.66
CA ASP A 23 14.25 -1.35 -4.12
C ASP A 23 12.98 -2.18 -3.86
N ILE A 24 12.30 -1.88 -2.76
CA ILE A 24 11.03 -2.54 -2.43
C ILE A 24 9.93 -2.03 -3.35
N VAL A 25 9.62 -2.80 -4.38
CA VAL A 25 8.64 -2.42 -5.42
C VAL A 25 7.23 -2.78 -4.98
N PRO A 26 6.24 -1.87 -5.09
CA PRO A 26 4.85 -2.19 -4.83
C PRO A 26 4.31 -3.26 -5.78
N VAL A 27 3.50 -4.17 -5.25
CA VAL A 27 2.89 -5.26 -6.01
C VAL A 27 1.39 -5.05 -6.18
N GLY A 28 0.92 -4.89 -7.41
CA GLY A 28 -0.48 -4.65 -7.73
C GLY A 28 -1.14 -5.80 -8.50
N LEU A 29 -2.32 -6.22 -8.07
CA LEU A 29 -3.17 -7.15 -8.82
C LEU A 29 -4.40 -6.43 -9.38
N ILE A 30 -4.47 -6.35 -10.70
CA ILE A 30 -5.57 -5.70 -11.42
C ILE A 30 -6.31 -6.76 -12.24
N GLY A 31 -7.62 -6.84 -12.07
CA GLY A 31 -8.44 -7.82 -12.78
C GLY A 31 -9.91 -7.76 -12.39
N PRO A 32 -10.77 -8.64 -12.93
CA PRO A 32 -12.19 -8.67 -12.65
C PRO A 32 -12.53 -8.82 -11.16
N VAL A 33 -13.73 -8.41 -10.78
CA VAL A 33 -14.27 -8.62 -9.43
C VAL A 33 -14.40 -10.13 -9.17
N GLY A 34 -14.14 -10.56 -7.94
CA GLY A 34 -14.39 -11.94 -7.50
C GLY A 34 -13.30 -12.96 -7.86
N VAL A 35 -12.22 -12.58 -8.55
CA VAL A 35 -11.14 -13.52 -8.94
C VAL A 35 -10.14 -13.83 -7.81
N GLY A 36 -10.39 -13.38 -6.58
CA GLY A 36 -9.56 -13.73 -5.44
C GLY A 36 -8.33 -12.85 -5.18
N LYS A 37 -8.21 -11.66 -5.80
CA LYS A 37 -7.04 -10.77 -5.64
C LYS A 37 -6.67 -10.50 -4.18
N THR A 38 -7.64 -10.08 -3.37
CA THR A 38 -7.44 -9.80 -1.95
C THR A 38 -7.08 -11.06 -1.16
N GLN A 39 -7.69 -12.20 -1.50
CA GLN A 39 -7.38 -13.48 -0.86
C GLN A 39 -5.98 -13.96 -1.18
N TYR A 40 -5.49 -13.70 -2.38
CA TYR A 40 -4.12 -14.00 -2.76
C TYR A 40 -3.10 -13.29 -1.84
N PHE A 41 -3.29 -12.00 -1.57
CA PHE A 41 -2.41 -11.26 -0.65
C PHE A 41 -2.52 -11.73 0.81
N LYS A 42 -3.70 -12.20 1.23
CA LYS A 42 -3.92 -12.72 2.60
C LYS A 42 -3.35 -14.11 2.84
N GLY A 43 -3.18 -14.91 1.79
CA GLY A 43 -2.69 -16.28 1.85
C GLY A 43 -1.37 -16.44 1.09
N PRO A 44 -1.37 -16.94 -0.15
CA PRO A 44 -0.15 -17.35 -0.86
C PRO A 44 0.97 -16.30 -0.91
N PHE A 45 0.63 -15.04 -1.14
CA PHE A 45 1.61 -13.96 -1.15
C PHE A 45 2.24 -13.75 0.24
N ARG A 46 1.42 -13.79 1.29
CA ARG A 46 1.87 -13.63 2.67
C ARG A 46 2.83 -14.74 3.06
N ASP A 47 2.52 -15.98 2.68
CA ASP A 47 3.38 -17.14 2.95
C ASP A 47 4.74 -16.99 2.28
N LEU A 48 4.76 -16.61 1.00
CA LEU A 48 5.99 -16.40 0.22
C LEU A 48 6.82 -15.22 0.74
N TYR A 49 6.18 -14.15 1.17
CA TYR A 49 6.91 -13.01 1.73
C TYR A 49 7.51 -13.35 3.09
N ALA A 50 6.79 -14.08 3.95
CA ALA A 50 7.30 -14.56 5.22
C ALA A 50 8.53 -15.47 5.04
N GLU A 51 8.48 -16.39 4.07
CA GLU A 51 9.61 -17.25 3.70
C GLU A 51 10.80 -16.43 3.22
N HIS A 52 10.57 -15.43 2.35
CA HIS A 52 11.63 -14.55 1.82
C HIS A 52 12.37 -13.79 2.91
N VAL A 53 11.63 -13.20 3.87
CA VAL A 53 12.25 -12.43 4.98
C VAL A 53 12.68 -13.30 6.16
N GLY A 54 12.46 -14.60 6.10
CA GLY A 54 12.94 -15.58 7.10
C GLY A 54 12.19 -15.55 8.42
N VAL A 55 10.90 -15.17 8.42
CA VAL A 55 10.05 -15.19 9.62
C VAL A 55 8.87 -16.13 9.45
N SER A 56 8.22 -16.51 10.56
CA SER A 56 6.95 -17.23 10.45
C SER A 56 5.82 -16.29 10.03
N VAL A 57 4.80 -16.83 9.37
CA VAL A 57 3.62 -16.06 8.92
C VAL A 57 2.95 -15.32 10.08
N ASP A 58 2.94 -15.88 11.28
CA ASP A 58 2.37 -15.26 12.49
C ASP A 58 3.18 -14.05 12.98
N GLN A 59 4.46 -13.97 12.63
CA GLN A 59 5.33 -12.85 12.95
C GLN A 59 5.27 -11.73 11.91
N LEU A 60 4.65 -11.99 10.76
CA LEU A 60 4.48 -11.00 9.71
C LEU A 60 3.26 -10.11 9.99
N GLY A 61 3.46 -8.79 10.01
CA GLY A 61 2.37 -7.82 10.10
C GLY A 61 1.51 -7.86 8.83
N PHE A 62 0.21 -7.63 8.97
CA PHE A 62 -0.69 -7.50 7.84
C PHE A 62 -1.74 -6.42 8.11
N ILE A 63 -1.72 -5.37 7.29
CA ILE A 63 -2.66 -4.26 7.39
C ILE A 63 -3.40 -4.15 6.06
N GLN A 64 -4.73 -4.26 6.10
CA GLN A 64 -5.59 -4.03 4.94
C GLN A 64 -6.34 -2.72 5.11
N GLU A 65 -6.20 -1.84 4.14
CA GLU A 65 -6.95 -0.58 4.03
C GLU A 65 -7.81 -0.60 2.78
N ARG A 66 -9.14 -0.59 2.95
CA ARG A 66 -10.05 -0.38 1.84
C ARG A 66 -10.17 1.11 1.58
N VAL A 67 -9.63 1.56 0.44
CA VAL A 67 -9.47 3.00 0.16
C VAL A 67 -10.52 3.57 -0.81
N ALA A 68 -11.34 2.73 -1.43
CA ALA A 68 -12.34 3.14 -2.42
C ALA A 68 -13.36 4.18 -1.90
N ASN A 69 -13.72 4.11 -0.61
CA ASN A 69 -14.72 4.98 0.01
C ASN A 69 -14.13 5.88 1.10
N ARG A 70 -12.81 6.09 1.10
CA ARG A 70 -12.12 6.98 2.03
C ARG A 70 -11.90 8.35 1.42
N ASP A 71 -11.77 9.37 2.26
CA ASP A 71 -11.23 10.65 1.84
C ASP A 71 -9.72 10.76 2.11
N SER A 72 -9.08 11.76 1.50
CA SER A 72 -7.65 11.95 1.61
C SER A 72 -7.19 12.31 3.02
N ALA A 73 -8.01 13.02 3.80
CA ALA A 73 -7.69 13.40 5.18
C ALA A 73 -7.74 12.20 6.13
N GLU A 74 -8.64 11.24 5.90
CA GLU A 74 -8.68 9.99 6.66
C GLU A 74 -7.41 9.14 6.46
N ILE A 75 -6.73 9.30 5.33
CA ILE A 75 -5.53 8.54 4.97
C ILE A 75 -4.26 9.29 5.38
N ALA A 76 -4.16 10.58 5.01
CA ALA A 76 -2.96 11.39 5.24
C ALA A 76 -2.86 11.97 6.66
N GLY A 77 -3.97 11.98 7.41
CA GLY A 77 -4.09 12.76 8.63
C GLY A 77 -4.61 14.17 8.39
N VAL A 78 -4.88 14.90 9.45
CA VAL A 78 -5.51 16.22 9.44
C VAL A 78 -4.48 17.30 9.75
N ALA A 79 -4.53 18.40 9.02
CA ALA A 79 -3.73 19.59 9.30
C ALA A 79 -4.29 20.32 10.54
N LEU A 80 -3.48 20.50 11.56
CA LEU A 80 -3.82 21.22 12.78
C LEU A 80 -2.91 22.43 12.98
N PRO A 81 -3.44 23.59 13.43
CA PRO A 81 -2.60 24.68 13.83
C PRO A 81 -1.82 24.28 15.08
N SER A 82 -0.52 24.54 15.09
CA SER A 82 0.40 24.31 16.21
C SER A 82 1.28 25.52 16.38
N LYS A 83 2.08 25.55 17.44
CA LYS A 83 3.11 26.60 17.66
C LYS A 83 4.48 25.95 17.62
N ASP A 84 5.43 26.59 16.94
CA ASP A 84 6.84 26.24 17.02
C ASP A 84 7.48 26.67 18.34
N ALA A 85 8.77 26.39 18.51
CA ALA A 85 9.52 26.76 19.72
C ALA A 85 9.58 28.27 19.95
N ASP A 86 9.44 29.09 18.91
CA ASP A 86 9.46 30.55 18.96
C ASP A 86 8.07 31.17 19.14
N GLY A 87 7.01 30.32 19.21
CA GLY A 87 5.63 30.72 19.40
C GLY A 87 4.89 31.13 18.13
N ASN A 88 5.48 30.95 16.94
CA ASN A 88 4.82 31.22 15.66
C ASN A 88 3.79 30.14 15.37
N ILE A 89 2.69 30.52 14.71
CA ILE A 89 1.68 29.56 14.27
C ILE A 89 2.20 28.81 13.03
N ILE A 90 2.28 27.49 13.15
CA ILE A 90 2.65 26.57 12.07
C ILE A 90 1.52 25.59 11.81
N THR A 91 1.50 24.98 10.62
CA THR A 91 0.61 23.87 10.33
C THR A 91 1.35 22.56 10.60
N GLN A 92 0.80 21.73 11.47
CA GLN A 92 1.31 20.40 11.77
C GLN A 92 0.27 19.36 11.35
N PHE A 93 0.69 18.34 10.61
CA PHE A 93 -0.19 17.24 10.28
C PHE A 93 -0.20 16.19 11.39
N THR A 94 -1.37 15.64 11.70
CA THR A 94 -1.46 14.49 12.59
C THR A 94 -0.79 13.28 11.93
N LYS A 95 -0.24 12.38 12.76
CA LYS A 95 0.32 11.12 12.25
C LYS A 95 -0.76 10.34 11.51
N PRO A 96 -0.50 9.87 10.27
CA PRO A 96 -1.44 9.05 9.51
C PRO A 96 -1.85 7.79 10.27
N PRO A 97 -3.14 7.41 10.25
CA PRO A 97 -3.61 6.21 10.95
C PRO A 97 -2.89 4.92 10.54
N LEU A 98 -2.49 4.80 9.27
CA LEU A 98 -1.71 3.69 8.77
C LEU A 98 -0.37 3.54 9.50
N ILE A 99 0.37 4.63 9.67
CA ILE A 99 1.66 4.62 10.37
C ILE A 99 1.48 4.19 11.83
N THR A 100 0.44 4.70 12.49
CA THR A 100 0.10 4.28 13.86
C THR A 100 -0.20 2.78 13.94
N LYS A 101 -0.95 2.23 12.96
CA LYS A 101 -1.23 0.79 12.89
C LYS A 101 0.04 -0.03 12.71
N ILE A 102 0.95 0.39 11.82
CA ILE A 102 2.24 -0.28 11.63
C ILE A 102 3.00 -0.36 12.97
N GLU A 103 3.17 0.77 13.64
CA GLU A 103 3.87 0.84 14.93
C GLU A 103 3.20 -0.05 16.01
N GLN A 104 1.87 -0.07 16.06
CA GLN A 104 1.11 -0.89 17.02
C GLN A 104 1.28 -2.39 16.78
N THR A 105 1.63 -2.83 15.57
CA THR A 105 1.91 -4.26 15.35
C THR A 105 3.18 -4.71 16.06
N GLY A 106 4.14 -3.82 16.29
CA GLY A 106 5.47 -4.14 16.80
C GLY A 106 6.25 -5.11 15.91
N ARG A 107 5.93 -5.17 14.60
CA ARG A 107 6.54 -6.08 13.62
C ARG A 107 7.55 -5.35 12.75
N ASP A 108 8.72 -5.96 12.56
CA ASP A 108 9.75 -5.43 11.66
C ASP A 108 9.39 -5.65 10.19
N TYR A 109 8.64 -6.73 9.89
CA TYR A 109 8.22 -7.10 8.54
C TYR A 109 6.70 -7.14 8.43
N GLY A 110 6.18 -6.72 7.28
CA GLY A 110 4.74 -6.75 7.08
C GLY A 110 4.29 -6.44 5.65
N ILE A 111 2.99 -6.53 5.45
CA ILE A 111 2.31 -6.25 4.20
C ILE A 111 1.26 -5.17 4.47
N ILE A 112 1.29 -4.11 3.66
CA ILE A 112 0.24 -3.11 3.56
C ILE A 112 -0.54 -3.40 2.30
N LEU A 113 -1.83 -3.69 2.41
CA LEU A 113 -2.70 -3.94 1.27
C LEU A 113 -3.71 -2.80 1.12
N PHE A 114 -3.55 -1.98 0.08
CA PHE A 114 -4.58 -1.03 -0.36
C PHE A 114 -5.59 -1.73 -1.25
N ASP A 115 -6.73 -2.07 -0.67
CA ASP A 115 -7.77 -2.80 -1.39
C ASP A 115 -8.66 -1.83 -2.18
N GLU A 116 -8.95 -2.17 -3.43
CA GLU A 116 -9.74 -1.37 -4.36
C GLU A 116 -9.14 0.03 -4.67
N LEU A 117 -7.80 0.12 -4.77
CA LEU A 117 -7.11 1.41 -5.00
C LEU A 117 -7.55 2.12 -6.27
N LEU A 118 -7.80 1.39 -7.37
CA LEU A 118 -8.24 1.98 -8.65
C LEU A 118 -9.68 2.53 -8.60
N GLN A 119 -10.45 2.18 -7.58
CA GLN A 119 -11.79 2.70 -7.31
C GLN A 119 -11.77 3.91 -6.38
N ALA A 120 -10.63 4.21 -5.76
CA ALA A 120 -10.48 5.38 -4.89
C ALA A 120 -10.54 6.69 -5.68
N GLY A 121 -10.99 7.74 -5.03
CA GLY A 121 -10.97 9.10 -5.58
C GLY A 121 -9.55 9.54 -5.99
N THR A 122 -9.46 10.47 -6.92
CA THR A 122 -8.18 10.99 -7.43
C THR A 122 -7.33 11.65 -6.34
N ASP A 123 -7.96 12.27 -5.36
CA ASP A 123 -7.31 12.87 -4.19
C ASP A 123 -6.65 11.83 -3.30
N VAL A 124 -7.32 10.71 -3.06
CA VAL A 124 -6.76 9.55 -2.34
C VAL A 124 -5.59 8.92 -3.10
N GLN A 125 -5.74 8.74 -4.42
CA GLN A 125 -4.65 8.22 -5.25
C GLN A 125 -3.41 9.13 -5.23
N LYS A 126 -3.60 10.46 -5.22
CA LYS A 126 -2.49 11.43 -5.09
C LYS A 126 -1.77 11.31 -3.74
N VAL A 127 -2.51 11.17 -2.65
CA VAL A 127 -1.94 11.00 -1.30
C VAL A 127 -1.14 9.70 -1.20
N LEU A 128 -1.57 8.65 -1.88
CA LEU A 128 -0.88 7.35 -1.88
C LEU A 128 0.24 7.23 -2.93
N ALA A 129 0.44 8.23 -3.78
CA ALA A 129 1.43 8.18 -4.85
C ALA A 129 2.85 7.96 -4.30
N ASP A 130 3.25 8.73 -3.28
CA ASP A 130 4.57 8.63 -2.66
C ASP A 130 4.77 7.30 -1.91
N VAL A 131 3.69 6.70 -1.39
CA VAL A 131 3.72 5.35 -0.79
C VAL A 131 4.00 4.28 -1.84
N LEU A 132 3.49 4.49 -3.06
CA LEU A 132 3.64 3.58 -4.20
C LEU A 132 4.92 3.84 -5.00
N ASP A 133 5.64 4.92 -4.72
CA ASP A 133 6.93 5.20 -5.33
C ASP A 133 8.03 4.46 -4.56
N PRO A 134 8.80 3.54 -5.21
CA PRO A 134 9.88 2.81 -4.55
C PRO A 134 10.96 3.70 -3.95
N ALA A 135 11.18 4.90 -4.51
CA ALA A 135 12.20 5.83 -4.05
C ALA A 135 11.75 6.67 -2.84
N GLU A 136 10.45 6.99 -2.75
CA GLU A 136 9.93 7.89 -1.71
C GLU A 136 9.43 7.11 -0.49
N ARG A 137 8.55 6.14 -0.69
CA ARG A 137 7.97 5.26 0.35
C ARG A 137 7.48 6.02 1.59
N THR A 138 6.78 7.15 1.39
CA THR A 138 6.27 7.99 2.47
C THR A 138 4.76 8.21 2.38
N LEU A 139 4.10 8.38 3.53
CA LEU A 139 2.71 8.81 3.64
C LEU A 139 2.66 10.13 4.40
N ALA A 140 2.32 11.22 3.71
CA ALA A 140 2.30 12.56 4.28
C ALA A 140 3.60 12.92 5.03
N GLY A 141 4.76 12.52 4.48
CA GLY A 141 6.10 12.74 5.06
C GLY A 141 6.52 11.71 6.12
N TRP A 142 5.69 10.72 6.44
CA TRP A 142 6.03 9.62 7.34
C TRP A 142 6.51 8.40 6.57
N ALA A 143 7.73 7.94 6.84
CA ALA A 143 8.32 6.81 6.13
C ALA A 143 7.59 5.48 6.41
N ILE A 144 7.40 4.69 5.36
CA ILE A 144 7.03 3.27 5.49
C ILE A 144 8.29 2.48 5.81
N PRO A 145 8.32 1.67 6.88
CA PRO A 145 9.50 0.89 7.25
C PRO A 145 9.95 -0.07 6.13
N ASP A 146 11.26 -0.26 5.97
CA ASP A 146 11.85 -1.05 4.88
C ASP A 146 11.37 -2.51 4.85
N GLY A 147 11.08 -3.11 5.98
CA GLY A 147 10.52 -4.47 6.07
C GLY A 147 9.02 -4.57 5.71
N TRP A 148 8.38 -3.46 5.27
CA TRP A 148 6.96 -3.46 4.92
C TRP A 148 6.77 -3.30 3.42
N ILE A 149 6.25 -4.35 2.76
CA ILE A 149 5.92 -4.31 1.34
C ILE A 149 4.52 -3.73 1.12
N VAL A 150 4.40 -2.87 0.11
CA VAL A 150 3.13 -2.26 -0.27
C VAL A 150 2.50 -3.06 -1.40
N CYS A 151 1.24 -3.43 -1.20
CA CYS A 151 0.44 -4.15 -2.18
C CYS A 151 -0.86 -3.39 -2.46
N PHE A 152 -1.43 -3.59 -3.63
CA PHE A 152 -2.74 -3.03 -3.93
C PHE A 152 -3.57 -3.93 -4.84
N THR A 153 -4.89 -3.79 -4.75
CA THR A 153 -5.82 -4.38 -5.71
C THR A 153 -6.56 -3.30 -6.49
N GLY A 154 -7.02 -3.66 -7.66
CA GLY A 154 -7.88 -2.83 -8.47
C GLY A 154 -8.71 -3.65 -9.43
N ASN A 155 -9.82 -3.07 -9.90
CA ASN A 155 -10.61 -3.65 -10.98
C ASN A 155 -10.24 -2.96 -12.29
N ARG A 156 -10.43 -3.64 -13.42
CA ARG A 156 -10.21 -3.02 -14.73
C ARG A 156 -11.27 -1.96 -15.01
N THR A 157 -10.90 -0.89 -15.71
CA THR A 157 -11.84 0.16 -16.14
C THR A 157 -13.00 -0.37 -16.98
N ASN A 158 -12.77 -1.45 -17.72
CA ASN A 158 -13.78 -2.09 -18.59
C ASN A 158 -14.78 -2.98 -17.82
N ASP A 159 -14.53 -3.29 -16.54
CA ASP A 159 -15.36 -4.20 -15.74
C ASP A 159 -16.58 -3.49 -15.10
N LYS A 160 -16.97 -2.29 -15.57
CA LYS A 160 -18.07 -1.46 -15.04
C LYS A 160 -17.98 -1.21 -13.52
N SER A 161 -16.79 -1.18 -12.97
CA SER A 161 -16.50 -1.15 -11.53
C SER A 161 -16.18 0.26 -10.98
N GLY A 162 -16.33 1.32 -11.79
CA GLY A 162 -15.97 2.69 -11.40
C GLY A 162 -14.44 2.93 -11.25
N ALA A 163 -13.62 2.02 -11.78
CA ALA A 163 -12.17 2.14 -11.68
C ALA A 163 -11.63 3.28 -12.53
N THR A 164 -10.71 4.06 -11.97
CA THR A 164 -9.91 5.07 -12.66
C THR A 164 -8.49 4.56 -12.91
N ARG A 165 -7.79 5.16 -13.88
CA ARG A 165 -6.35 4.86 -14.07
C ARG A 165 -5.56 5.44 -12.90
N LEU A 166 -4.54 4.69 -12.46
CA LEU A 166 -3.53 5.26 -11.56
C LEU A 166 -2.87 6.47 -12.22
N LEU A 167 -2.68 7.52 -11.44
CA LEU A 167 -1.93 8.68 -11.90
C LEU A 167 -0.48 8.23 -12.09
N SER A 168 0.00 8.31 -13.34
CA SER A 168 1.43 8.14 -13.66
C SER A 168 2.15 9.46 -13.41
N HIS A 169 3.16 9.44 -12.62
CA HIS A 169 4.13 10.53 -12.47
C HIS A 169 5.23 10.38 -13.51
#